data_b41a9a275df765dfc53951c3947b036e
#
_entry.id   b41a9a275df765dfc53951c3947b036e
#
_cell.length_a   1.000
_cell.length_b   1.000
_cell.length_c   1.000
_cell.angle_alpha   90.00
_cell.angle_beta   90.00
_cell.angle_gamma   90.00
#
_symmetry.space_group_name_H-M   'P 1'
#
loop_
_entity.id
_entity.type
_entity.pdbx_description
1 polymer ?
#
loop_
_entity_poly.entity_id
_entity_poly.type
_entity_poly.pdbx_seq_one_letter_code
_entity_poly.pdbx_strand_id
1 'polypeptide(L)'
;GIRSIAAAHALLATGAQRVIVGTAAFETPNSMGEFVAALGDALVIALDVRDGFIATRGWKSSSGLTVNEALDRCRTTGVARIHATAIDRDGTMGGPDIALYREICRSGIPVVAAGGVRDLSDLEALEAVGCEAAVMGTALAIQLGVMSD
;
A
#
# COMPACT_ATOMS: atom_id res chain seq x y z
N GLY A 1 12.96 -0.68 -4.95
CA GLY A 1 12.12 0.26 -4.21
C GLY A 1 12.92 1.38 -3.55
N ILE A 2 12.23 2.39 -3.06
CA ILE A 2 12.83 3.55 -2.38
C ILE A 2 13.37 3.11 -1.03
N ARG A 3 14.67 3.43 -0.77
CA ARG A 3 15.37 3.03 0.46
C ARG A 3 15.95 4.19 1.24
N SER A 4 15.86 5.41 0.71
CA SER A 4 16.36 6.63 1.37
C SER A 4 15.55 7.85 0.98
N ILE A 5 15.59 8.87 1.83
CA ILE A 5 14.97 10.17 1.59
C ILE A 5 15.55 10.82 0.33
N ALA A 6 16.86 10.70 0.12
CA ALA A 6 17.51 11.23 -1.09
C ALA A 6 16.96 10.59 -2.37
N ALA A 7 16.76 9.26 -2.39
CA ALA A 7 16.16 8.56 -3.52
C ALA A 7 14.70 8.99 -3.75
N ALA A 8 13.94 9.25 -2.69
CA ALA A 8 12.59 9.76 -2.77
C ALA A 8 12.55 11.15 -3.41
N HIS A 9 13.40 12.07 -2.96
CA HIS A 9 13.51 13.42 -3.55
C HIS A 9 13.94 13.38 -5.00
N ALA A 10 14.88 12.49 -5.39
CA ALA A 10 15.29 12.33 -6.78
C ALA A 10 14.12 11.93 -7.69
N LEU A 11 13.23 11.04 -7.22
CA LEU A 11 12.01 10.68 -7.97
C LEU A 11 11.00 11.81 -8.05
N LEU A 12 10.77 12.55 -6.96
CA LEU A 12 9.89 13.71 -6.98
C LEU A 12 10.40 14.78 -7.96
N ALA A 13 11.72 14.96 -8.06
CA ALA A 13 12.34 15.89 -9.02
C ALA A 13 12.11 15.49 -10.50
N THR A 14 11.75 14.24 -10.80
CA THR A 14 11.38 13.81 -12.16
C THR A 14 9.93 14.13 -12.53
N GLY A 15 9.16 14.73 -11.62
CA GLY A 15 7.74 15.07 -11.82
C GLY A 15 6.76 14.11 -11.17
N ALA A 16 7.23 13.09 -10.43
CA ALA A 16 6.34 12.26 -9.61
C ALA A 16 5.70 13.13 -8.51
N GLN A 17 4.39 13.01 -8.33
CA GLN A 17 3.69 13.76 -7.28
C GLN A 17 3.77 13.06 -5.92
N ARG A 18 3.94 11.75 -5.90
CA ARG A 18 4.00 10.91 -4.71
C ARG A 18 5.03 9.80 -4.88
N VAL A 19 5.55 9.36 -3.76
CA VAL A 19 6.49 8.24 -3.67
C VAL A 19 6.01 7.22 -2.66
N ILE A 20 6.07 5.94 -3.04
CA ILE A 20 5.65 4.83 -2.19
C ILE A 20 6.89 4.25 -1.51
N VAL A 21 6.88 4.22 -0.18
CA VAL A 21 7.95 3.67 0.65
C VAL A 21 7.40 2.50 1.46
N GLY A 22 8.01 1.33 1.31
CA GLY A 22 7.64 0.11 2.06
C GLY A 22 8.67 -0.20 3.14
N THR A 23 9.47 -1.25 2.94
CA THR A 23 10.43 -1.79 3.91
C THR A 23 11.24 -0.72 4.65
N ALA A 24 11.73 0.30 3.95
CA ALA A 24 12.57 1.33 4.55
C ALA A 24 11.88 2.14 5.67
N ALA A 25 10.56 2.30 5.60
CA ALA A 25 9.79 2.97 6.64
C ALA A 25 9.69 2.15 7.95
N PHE A 26 10.02 0.87 7.90
CA PHE A 26 9.91 -0.07 9.03
C PHE A 26 11.28 -0.58 9.54
N GLU A 27 12.40 -0.08 8.99
CA GLU A 27 13.74 -0.56 9.36
C GLU A 27 14.11 -0.23 10.80
N THR A 28 13.71 0.94 11.28
CA THR A 28 13.90 1.36 12.67
C THR A 28 12.60 1.98 13.22
N PRO A 29 12.46 2.13 14.53
CA PRO A 29 11.30 2.81 15.12
C PRO A 29 11.10 4.25 14.62
N ASN A 30 12.16 4.94 14.22
CA ASN A 30 12.12 6.35 13.80
C ASN A 30 11.99 6.54 12.28
N SER A 31 12.30 5.52 11.48
CA SER A 31 12.39 5.61 10.01
C SER A 31 11.12 6.22 9.39
N MET A 32 9.95 5.76 9.82
CA MET A 32 8.67 6.29 9.29
C MET A 32 8.52 7.79 9.56
N GLY A 33 8.83 8.24 10.79
CA GLY A 33 8.77 9.66 11.16
C GLY A 33 9.75 10.52 10.36
N GLU A 34 10.95 10.00 10.07
CA GLU A 34 11.93 10.68 9.23
C GLU A 34 11.44 10.88 7.79
N PHE A 35 10.80 9.84 7.20
CA PHE A 35 10.18 9.96 5.88
C PHE A 35 9.00 10.93 5.88
N VAL A 36 8.14 10.90 6.91
CA VAL A 36 7.01 11.84 7.03
C VAL A 36 7.53 13.28 7.13
N ALA A 37 8.52 13.54 7.97
CA ALA A 37 9.10 14.88 8.14
C ALA A 37 9.73 15.42 6.85
N ALA A 38 10.34 14.54 6.05
CA ALA A 38 11.03 14.92 4.81
C ALA A 38 10.09 15.10 3.61
N LEU A 39 9.01 14.33 3.52
CA LEU A 39 8.20 14.20 2.30
C LEU A 39 6.76 14.69 2.46
N GLY A 40 6.24 14.78 3.69
CA GLY A 40 4.88 15.24 3.97
C GLY A 40 3.82 14.50 3.13
N ASP A 41 2.95 15.24 2.46
CA ASP A 41 1.85 14.71 1.64
C ASP A 41 2.29 13.93 0.40
N ALA A 42 3.55 14.06 -0.01
CA ALA A 42 4.11 13.28 -1.11
C ALA A 42 4.44 11.83 -0.71
N LEU A 43 4.48 11.52 0.59
CA LEU A 43 4.75 10.19 1.10
C LEU A 43 3.50 9.31 1.06
N VAL A 44 3.65 8.11 0.53
CA VAL A 44 2.70 6.99 0.65
C VAL A 44 3.41 5.83 1.32
N ILE A 45 2.85 5.30 2.40
CA ILE A 45 3.42 4.11 3.06
C ILE A 45 2.80 2.85 2.46
N ALA A 46 3.66 1.93 2.01
CA ALA A 46 3.22 0.62 1.54
C ALA A 46 3.03 -0.33 2.73
N LEU A 47 1.84 -0.91 2.84
CA LEU A 47 1.49 -2.00 3.76
C LEU A 47 1.20 -3.25 2.93
N ASP A 48 2.21 -4.07 2.71
CA ASP A 48 2.05 -5.37 2.07
C ASP A 48 1.67 -6.40 3.13
N VAL A 49 0.46 -6.95 3.07
CA VAL A 49 -0.12 -7.76 4.13
C VAL A 49 -0.21 -9.22 3.72
N ARG A 50 0.29 -10.10 4.60
CA ARG A 50 0.11 -11.56 4.54
C ARG A 50 -0.16 -12.11 5.94
N ASP A 51 -1.20 -12.93 6.08
CA ASP A 51 -1.58 -13.58 7.35
C ASP A 51 -1.73 -12.60 8.54
N GLY A 52 -2.19 -11.37 8.29
CA GLY A 52 -2.35 -10.32 9.30
C GLY A 52 -1.08 -9.59 9.72
N PHE A 53 0.05 -9.87 9.06
CA PHE A 53 1.35 -9.24 9.33
C PHE A 53 1.86 -8.43 8.13
N ILE A 54 2.68 -7.42 8.42
CA ILE A 54 3.34 -6.63 7.39
C ILE A 54 4.56 -7.38 6.86
N ALA A 55 4.54 -7.65 5.56
CA ALA A 55 5.66 -8.23 4.83
C ALA A 55 6.67 -7.14 4.40
N THR A 56 7.93 -7.53 4.33
CA THR A 56 9.04 -6.66 3.94
C THR A 56 9.95 -7.36 2.94
N ARG A 57 10.92 -6.60 2.38
CA ARG A 57 11.94 -7.13 1.45
C ARG A 57 11.36 -7.85 0.23
N GLY A 58 10.34 -7.25 -0.39
CA GLY A 58 9.67 -7.87 -1.53
C GLY A 58 8.96 -9.17 -1.15
N TRP A 59 8.25 -9.14 -0.01
CA TRP A 59 7.42 -10.23 0.53
C TRP A 59 8.21 -11.47 1.03
N LYS A 60 9.54 -11.34 1.15
CA LYS A 60 10.43 -12.46 1.54
C LYS A 60 10.57 -12.60 3.05
N SER A 61 10.17 -11.59 3.82
CA SER A 61 10.29 -11.54 5.27
C SER A 61 9.06 -10.89 5.89
N SER A 62 8.73 -11.26 7.12
CA SER A 62 7.79 -10.51 7.95
C SER A 62 8.54 -9.43 8.73
N SER A 63 7.91 -8.28 8.95
CA SER A 63 8.42 -7.26 9.87
C SER A 63 8.22 -7.63 11.33
N GLY A 64 7.39 -8.64 11.61
CA GLY A 64 6.90 -8.96 12.94
C GLY A 64 5.78 -8.05 13.44
N LEU A 65 5.41 -7.01 12.67
CA LEU A 65 4.31 -6.11 12.99
C LEU A 65 2.99 -6.65 12.45
N THR A 66 1.97 -6.63 13.28
CA THR A 66 0.59 -6.81 12.84
C THR A 66 0.11 -5.60 12.04
N VAL A 67 -0.97 -5.77 11.28
CA VAL A 67 -1.63 -4.66 10.55
C VAL A 67 -1.98 -3.52 11.51
N ASN A 68 -2.56 -3.83 12.67
CA ASN A 68 -2.98 -2.80 13.63
C ASN A 68 -1.79 -2.01 14.22
N GLU A 69 -0.69 -2.67 14.56
CA GLU A 69 0.53 -1.99 15.02
C GLU A 69 1.13 -1.07 13.95
N ALA A 70 1.10 -1.51 12.69
CA ALA A 70 1.54 -0.68 11.57
C ALA A 70 0.63 0.53 11.34
N LEU A 71 -0.69 0.35 11.42
CA LEU A 71 -1.67 1.43 11.32
C LEU A 71 -1.52 2.44 12.46
N ASP A 72 -1.29 1.99 13.68
CA ASP A 72 -1.04 2.86 14.82
C ASP A 72 0.24 3.69 14.62
N ARG A 73 1.30 3.09 14.06
CA ARG A 73 2.51 3.85 13.69
C ARG A 73 2.22 4.87 12.60
N CYS A 74 1.49 4.51 11.54
CA CYS A 74 1.12 5.45 10.49
C CYS A 74 0.33 6.64 11.05
N ARG A 75 -0.63 6.38 11.93
CA ARG A 75 -1.47 7.42 12.54
C ARG A 75 -0.66 8.33 13.46
N THR A 76 0.16 7.77 14.34
CA THR A 76 0.96 8.54 15.32
C THR A 76 2.06 9.37 14.67
N THR A 77 2.58 8.94 13.52
CA THR A 77 3.59 9.69 12.76
C THR A 77 3.00 10.67 11.77
N GLY A 78 1.69 10.64 11.52
CA GLY A 78 1.03 11.57 10.60
C GLY A 78 1.17 11.18 9.12
N VAL A 79 1.17 9.90 8.81
CA VAL A 79 1.18 9.41 7.42
C VAL A 79 -0.06 9.89 6.68
N ALA A 80 0.12 10.53 5.52
CA ALA A 80 -0.97 11.12 4.75
C ALA A 80 -1.75 10.11 3.90
N ARG A 81 -1.13 8.99 3.50
CA ARG A 81 -1.75 7.97 2.63
C ARG A 81 -1.09 6.61 2.78
N ILE A 82 -1.90 5.57 2.64
CA ILE A 82 -1.47 4.17 2.64
C ILE A 82 -1.74 3.55 1.27
N HIS A 83 -0.78 2.77 0.77
CA HIS A 83 -0.97 1.82 -0.33
C HIS A 83 -0.93 0.42 0.29
N ALA A 84 -2.07 -0.26 0.35
CA ALA A 84 -2.19 -1.57 0.98
C ALA A 84 -2.30 -2.67 -0.09
N THR A 85 -1.47 -3.71 0.02
CA THR A 85 -1.50 -4.88 -0.87
C THR A 85 -1.89 -6.12 -0.08
N ALA A 86 -3.01 -6.77 -0.45
CA ALA A 86 -3.33 -8.13 0.00
C ALA A 86 -2.50 -9.12 -0.82
N ILE A 87 -1.33 -9.54 -0.30
CA ILE A 87 -0.34 -10.32 -1.07
C ILE A 87 -0.93 -11.61 -1.63
N ASP A 88 -1.74 -12.32 -0.85
CA ASP A 88 -2.32 -13.60 -1.24
C ASP A 88 -3.43 -13.46 -2.28
N ARG A 89 -3.84 -12.24 -2.58
CA ARG A 89 -4.78 -11.90 -3.65
C ARG A 89 -4.10 -11.32 -4.88
N ASP A 90 -2.87 -10.82 -4.73
CA ASP A 90 -2.18 -10.16 -5.83
C ASP A 90 -1.91 -11.12 -6.99
N GLY A 91 -2.27 -10.70 -8.22
CA GLY A 91 -2.15 -11.49 -9.43
C GLY A 91 -3.12 -12.67 -9.57
N THR A 92 -3.97 -12.95 -8.57
CA THR A 92 -4.83 -14.18 -8.57
C THR A 92 -6.13 -14.03 -9.34
N MET A 93 -6.58 -12.81 -9.64
CA MET A 93 -7.93 -12.56 -10.17
C MET A 93 -9.05 -13.14 -9.26
N GLY A 94 -8.75 -13.29 -7.96
CA GLY A 94 -9.66 -13.93 -6.98
C GLY A 94 -10.58 -12.94 -6.25
N GLY A 95 -10.54 -11.67 -6.60
CA GLY A 95 -11.21 -10.58 -5.89
C GLY A 95 -10.38 -10.03 -4.72
N PRO A 96 -10.59 -8.76 -4.34
CA PRO A 96 -9.88 -8.10 -3.24
C PRO A 96 -10.28 -8.67 -1.88
N ASP A 97 -9.40 -8.52 -0.89
CA ASP A 97 -9.71 -8.85 0.50
C ASP A 97 -10.49 -7.72 1.18
N ILE A 98 -11.80 -7.71 1.01
CA ILE A 98 -12.70 -6.67 1.52
C ILE A 98 -12.64 -6.57 3.06
N ALA A 99 -12.43 -7.70 3.77
CA ALA A 99 -12.34 -7.69 5.22
C ALA A 99 -11.08 -6.94 5.69
N LEU A 100 -9.94 -7.20 5.05
CA LEU A 100 -8.68 -6.51 5.31
C LEU A 100 -8.81 -5.00 5.04
N TYR A 101 -9.36 -4.61 3.88
CA TYR A 101 -9.48 -3.18 3.54
C TYR A 101 -10.44 -2.44 4.46
N ARG A 102 -11.53 -3.08 4.90
CA ARG A 102 -12.43 -2.52 5.93
C ARG A 102 -11.69 -2.26 7.24
N GLU A 103 -10.79 -3.16 7.65
CA GLU A 103 -9.96 -2.98 8.84
C GLU A 103 -9.00 -1.80 8.66
N ILE A 104 -8.26 -1.74 7.54
CA ILE A 104 -7.29 -0.68 7.27
C ILE A 104 -7.96 0.69 7.18
N CYS A 105 -9.11 0.81 6.52
CA CYS A 105 -9.84 2.07 6.36
C CYS A 105 -10.36 2.66 7.69
N ARG A 106 -10.54 1.83 8.73
CA ARG A 106 -10.87 2.32 10.08
C ARG A 106 -9.79 3.21 10.71
N SER A 107 -8.58 3.17 10.19
CA SER A 107 -7.50 4.10 10.60
C SER A 107 -7.82 5.55 10.33
N GLY A 108 -8.74 5.85 9.40
CA GLY A 108 -9.06 7.19 8.91
C GLY A 108 -8.02 7.77 7.96
N ILE A 109 -6.96 7.03 7.63
CA ILE A 109 -5.96 7.44 6.63
C ILE A 109 -6.46 7.01 5.25
N PRO A 110 -6.37 7.86 4.21
CA PRO A 110 -6.70 7.50 2.83
C PRO A 110 -5.97 6.25 2.36
N VAL A 111 -6.70 5.28 1.79
CA VAL A 111 -6.19 3.95 1.41
C VAL A 111 -6.34 3.72 -0.08
N VAL A 112 -5.24 3.35 -0.74
CA VAL A 112 -5.23 2.78 -2.08
C VAL A 112 -5.09 1.26 -1.95
N ALA A 113 -6.09 0.51 -2.41
CA ALA A 113 -6.13 -0.95 -2.33
C ALA A 113 -5.44 -1.60 -3.53
N ALA A 114 -4.69 -2.69 -3.31
CA ALA A 114 -4.07 -3.49 -4.36
C ALA A 114 -4.16 -4.99 -4.06
N GLY A 115 -4.23 -5.79 -5.11
CA GLY A 115 -4.31 -7.26 -5.02
C GLY A 115 -5.70 -7.82 -5.30
N GLY A 116 -5.80 -8.58 -6.37
CA GLY A 116 -6.97 -9.36 -6.74
C GLY A 116 -8.11 -8.60 -7.43
N VAL A 117 -8.03 -7.30 -7.61
CA VAL A 117 -9.08 -6.47 -8.24
C VAL A 117 -9.30 -6.88 -9.69
N ARG A 118 -10.56 -7.23 -10.06
CA ARG A 118 -10.94 -7.83 -11.34
C ARG A 118 -11.73 -6.86 -12.23
N ASP A 119 -12.71 -6.20 -11.64
CA ASP A 119 -13.75 -5.51 -12.37
C ASP A 119 -14.36 -4.34 -11.56
N LEU A 120 -15.38 -3.71 -12.13
CA LEU A 120 -16.07 -2.57 -11.52
C LEU A 120 -16.75 -2.94 -10.20
N SER A 121 -17.30 -4.16 -10.07
CA SER A 121 -17.97 -4.59 -8.83
C SER A 121 -17.00 -4.67 -7.65
N ASP A 122 -15.75 -5.06 -7.91
CA ASP A 122 -14.68 -5.04 -6.89
C ASP A 122 -14.31 -3.60 -6.50
N LEU A 123 -14.29 -2.67 -7.45
CA LEU A 123 -14.06 -1.24 -7.16
C LEU A 123 -15.18 -0.66 -6.30
N GLU A 124 -16.43 -0.94 -6.62
CA GLU A 124 -17.59 -0.53 -5.82
C GLU A 124 -17.54 -1.09 -4.39
N ALA A 125 -17.15 -2.36 -4.25
CA ALA A 125 -17.00 -3.00 -2.94
C ALA A 125 -15.87 -2.37 -2.10
N LEU A 126 -14.75 -1.99 -2.74
CA LEU A 126 -13.63 -1.29 -2.09
C LEU A 126 -14.02 0.13 -1.68
N GLU A 127 -14.73 0.86 -2.54
CA GLU A 127 -15.28 2.19 -2.21
C GLU A 127 -16.24 2.11 -1.03
N ALA A 128 -17.14 1.12 -1.01
CA ALA A 128 -18.10 0.92 0.07
C ALA A 128 -17.47 0.65 1.44
N VAL A 129 -16.23 0.15 1.51
CA VAL A 129 -15.48 -0.02 2.77
C VAL A 129 -14.56 1.14 3.09
N GLY A 130 -14.50 2.16 2.22
CA GLY A 130 -13.81 3.42 2.47
C GLY A 130 -12.44 3.57 1.78
N CYS A 131 -12.11 2.73 0.81
CA CYS A 131 -10.90 2.94 0.00
C CYS A 131 -11.06 4.18 -0.89
N GLU A 132 -10.00 4.99 -0.98
CA GLU A 132 -9.92 6.17 -1.86
C GLU A 132 -9.76 5.78 -3.33
N ALA A 133 -9.02 4.71 -3.58
CA ALA A 133 -8.70 4.21 -4.91
C ALA A 133 -8.30 2.72 -4.86
N ALA A 134 -8.18 2.13 -6.04
CA ALA A 134 -7.65 0.76 -6.19
C ALA A 134 -6.71 0.63 -7.39
N VAL A 135 -5.79 -0.32 -7.31
CA VAL A 135 -4.90 -0.69 -8.40
C VAL A 135 -5.45 -1.92 -9.13
N MET A 136 -5.69 -1.77 -10.42
CA MET A 136 -6.00 -2.87 -11.32
C MET A 136 -4.76 -3.17 -12.17
N GLY A 137 -4.14 -4.33 -11.95
CA GLY A 137 -2.97 -4.78 -12.69
C GLY A 137 -3.34 -5.84 -13.75
N THR A 138 -3.38 -7.10 -13.34
CA THR A 138 -3.62 -8.28 -14.19
C THR A 138 -4.90 -8.16 -15.00
N ALA A 139 -6.02 -7.78 -14.37
CA ALA A 139 -7.31 -7.63 -15.05
C ALA A 139 -7.25 -6.63 -16.20
N LEU A 140 -6.62 -5.47 -15.99
CA LEU A 140 -6.45 -4.46 -17.03
C LEU A 140 -5.51 -4.94 -18.13
N ALA A 141 -4.42 -5.61 -17.79
CA ALA A 141 -3.46 -6.15 -18.76
C ALA A 141 -4.10 -7.21 -19.68
N ILE A 142 -4.95 -8.08 -19.13
CA ILE A 142 -5.73 -9.05 -19.91
C ILE A 142 -6.71 -8.31 -20.83
N GLN A 143 -7.46 -7.34 -20.29
CA GLN A 143 -8.45 -6.58 -21.06
C GLN A 143 -7.81 -5.80 -22.22
N LEU A 144 -6.59 -5.33 -22.06
CA LEU A 144 -5.81 -4.63 -23.09
C LEU A 144 -5.08 -5.58 -24.05
N GLY A 145 -5.17 -6.91 -23.86
CA GLY A 145 -4.49 -7.92 -24.68
C GLY A 145 -2.97 -7.96 -24.49
N VAL A 146 -2.47 -7.42 -23.38
CA VAL A 146 -1.03 -7.42 -23.04
C VAL A 146 -0.62 -8.73 -22.37
N MET A 147 -1.58 -9.41 -21.73
CA MET A 147 -1.42 -10.74 -21.12
C MET A 147 -2.56 -11.64 -21.61
N SER A 148 -2.30 -12.96 -21.69
CA SER A 148 -3.34 -13.99 -21.85
C SER A 148 -3.88 -14.44 -20.48
N ASP A 149 -5.11 -14.93 -20.47
CA ASP A 149 -5.75 -15.53 -19.30
C ASP A 149 -4.98 -16.72 -18.75
#